data_0bbe79bf3717382b293bef75d743f205
#
_entry.id   0bbe79bf3717382b293bef75d743f205
#
_cell.length_a   1.000
_cell.length_b   1.000
_cell.length_c   1.000
_cell.angle_alpha   90.00
_cell.angle_beta   90.00
_cell.angle_gamma   90.00
#
_symmetry.space_group_name_H-M   'P 1'
#
loop_
_entity.id
_entity.type
_entity.pdbx_description
1 polymer ?
#
loop_
_entity_poly.entity_id
_entity_poly.type
_entity_poly.pdbx_seq_one_letter_code
_entity_poly.pdbx_strand_id
1 'polypeptide(L)'
;LFYLERLPCPVLVTNCNGSVQHTNRDFKKLVAPEVYENMNHYFPPACRIFLQTHAWPLLLKNGEFNELYMQLLTAGGERIPVMTNARISEAEGERVVIWLFFVVKERQRFEAELLKARQYAQETAIQLAKVNTELQHANARLSQYAIAVRTEADQFAHLSLTDPLTDLGNRRALSLNVEQWVHSASGESVGSLLLIDIDFFKQINDRFGHAEGDNALRKLAQQLLKSVRAQDTVVRYGGEEFALWLPNSDREGAKLTAKRVHTCTSQIQVADLHITVSIGISSLAPNVQEVGTFLEQLLAQADAALYDAKANGRNRTVCFGDLE
;
A
#
# COMPACT_ATOMS: atom_id res chain seq x y z
N LEU A 1 -27.24 65.39 -19.39
CA LEU A 1 -25.78 65.51 -19.17
C LEU A 1 -25.34 65.05 -17.78
N PHE A 2 -26.09 65.33 -16.69
CA PHE A 2 -25.71 64.98 -15.30
C PHE A 2 -25.49 63.48 -15.08
N TYR A 3 -26.21 62.58 -15.76
CA TYR A 3 -26.07 61.12 -15.63
C TYR A 3 -24.83 60.59 -16.39
N LEU A 4 -24.39 61.23 -17.47
CA LEU A 4 -23.22 60.84 -18.24
C LEU A 4 -21.90 61.01 -17.45
N GLU A 5 -21.82 61.97 -16.53
CA GLU A 5 -20.68 62.19 -15.64
C GLU A 5 -20.48 61.03 -14.63
N ARG A 6 -21.54 60.25 -14.34
CA ARG A 6 -21.53 59.15 -13.35
C ARG A 6 -21.35 57.77 -13.96
N LEU A 7 -21.27 57.66 -15.28
CA LEU A 7 -21.02 56.38 -15.92
C LEU A 7 -19.58 55.92 -15.63
N PRO A 8 -19.40 54.64 -15.23
CA PRO A 8 -18.10 54.09 -14.89
C PRO A 8 -17.30 53.64 -16.15
N CYS A 9 -17.39 54.40 -17.20
CA CYS A 9 -16.66 54.22 -18.46
C CYS A 9 -16.42 55.57 -19.12
N PRO A 10 -15.34 55.74 -19.91
CA PRO A 10 -15.09 56.92 -20.71
C PRO A 10 -16.22 57.18 -21.70
N VAL A 11 -16.79 58.38 -21.67
CA VAL A 11 -17.88 58.82 -22.54
C VAL A 11 -17.49 60.12 -23.25
N LEU A 12 -17.75 60.15 -24.56
CA LEU A 12 -17.66 61.30 -25.41
C LEU A 12 -19.02 61.55 -26.08
N VAL A 13 -19.50 62.77 -26.11
CA VAL A 13 -20.71 63.16 -26.86
C VAL A 13 -20.30 64.12 -27.94
N THR A 14 -20.74 63.85 -29.17
CA THR A 14 -20.48 64.73 -30.34
C THR A 14 -21.79 65.04 -31.07
N ASN A 15 -21.78 66.04 -31.90
CA ASN A 15 -22.81 66.16 -32.97
C ASN A 15 -22.50 65.20 -34.13
N CYS A 16 -23.38 65.15 -35.12
CA CYS A 16 -23.20 64.27 -36.30
C CYS A 16 -22.02 64.63 -37.19
N ASN A 17 -21.39 65.79 -36.99
CA ASN A 17 -20.20 66.24 -37.71
C ASN A 17 -18.89 65.97 -36.91
N GLY A 18 -18.99 65.35 -35.73
CA GLY A 18 -17.83 65.04 -34.89
C GLY A 18 -17.36 66.17 -33.98
N SER A 19 -18.11 67.30 -33.88
CA SER A 19 -17.79 68.34 -32.94
C SER A 19 -18.15 67.91 -31.54
N VAL A 20 -17.23 68.06 -30.59
CA VAL A 20 -17.37 67.61 -29.21
C VAL A 20 -18.31 68.54 -28.46
N GLN A 21 -19.35 67.93 -27.86
CA GLN A 21 -20.33 68.59 -27.05
C GLN A 21 -20.11 68.38 -25.55
N HIS A 22 -19.72 67.14 -25.20
CA HIS A 22 -19.49 66.78 -23.80
C HIS A 22 -18.49 65.62 -23.68
N THR A 23 -17.73 65.60 -22.59
CA THR A 23 -16.86 64.49 -22.18
C THR A 23 -17.00 64.29 -20.69
N ASN A 24 -17.15 63.02 -20.24
CA ASN A 24 -17.21 62.75 -18.81
C ASN A 24 -15.82 62.71 -18.15
N ARG A 25 -15.79 62.62 -16.81
CA ARG A 25 -14.57 62.61 -16.01
C ARG A 25 -13.62 61.46 -16.42
N ASP A 26 -14.15 60.26 -16.71
CA ASP A 26 -13.32 59.12 -17.03
C ASP A 26 -12.72 59.21 -18.44
N PHE A 27 -13.40 59.82 -19.39
CA PHE A 27 -12.81 60.12 -20.69
C PHE A 27 -11.67 61.13 -20.57
N LYS A 28 -11.85 62.22 -19.77
CA LYS A 28 -10.79 63.23 -19.51
C LYS A 28 -9.57 62.62 -18.83
N LYS A 29 -9.75 61.67 -17.92
CA LYS A 29 -8.64 60.94 -17.28
C LYS A 29 -7.89 60.03 -18.26
N LEU A 30 -8.61 59.45 -19.23
CA LEU A 30 -8.04 58.50 -20.19
C LEU A 30 -7.21 59.18 -21.26
N VAL A 31 -7.67 60.34 -21.80
CA VAL A 31 -7.12 60.90 -23.03
C VAL A 31 -6.35 62.20 -22.77
N ALA A 32 -6.96 63.21 -22.17
CA ALA A 32 -6.36 64.50 -21.78
C ALA A 32 -7.35 65.34 -20.96
N PRO A 33 -6.87 66.23 -20.08
CA PRO A 33 -7.71 67.21 -19.38
C PRO A 33 -8.30 68.29 -20.31
N GLU A 34 -7.66 68.52 -21.46
CA GLU A 34 -8.13 69.52 -22.44
C GLU A 34 -9.16 68.88 -23.39
N VAL A 35 -10.25 69.57 -23.62
CA VAL A 35 -11.31 69.18 -24.53
C VAL A 35 -11.05 69.78 -25.90
N TYR A 36 -10.81 68.93 -26.89
CA TYR A 36 -10.67 69.35 -28.27
C TYR A 36 -12.05 69.63 -28.88
N GLU A 37 -12.11 70.64 -29.79
CA GLU A 37 -13.36 70.97 -30.47
C GLU A 37 -13.90 69.91 -31.39
N ASN A 38 -12.99 69.04 -31.92
CA ASN A 38 -13.37 67.89 -32.79
C ASN A 38 -12.79 66.59 -32.31
N MET A 39 -13.62 65.56 -32.29
CA MET A 39 -13.27 64.22 -31.83
C MET A 39 -12.08 63.58 -32.55
N ASN A 40 -11.83 63.99 -33.82
CA ASN A 40 -10.71 63.45 -34.60
C ASN A 40 -9.36 63.61 -33.93
N HIS A 41 -9.20 64.63 -33.07
CA HIS A 41 -7.95 64.87 -32.32
C HIS A 41 -7.63 63.76 -31.28
N TYR A 42 -8.65 63.04 -30.86
CA TYR A 42 -8.47 61.88 -29.93
C TYR A 42 -8.07 60.60 -30.61
N PHE A 43 -7.92 60.58 -31.95
CA PHE A 43 -7.62 59.36 -32.70
C PHE A 43 -6.33 59.48 -33.52
N PRO A 44 -5.52 58.44 -33.63
CA PRO A 44 -4.39 58.37 -34.54
C PRO A 44 -4.85 58.49 -36.00
N PRO A 45 -4.00 58.92 -36.97
CA PRO A 45 -4.37 59.11 -38.36
C PRO A 45 -5.09 57.93 -39.01
N ALA A 46 -4.62 56.72 -38.75
CA ALA A 46 -5.25 55.50 -39.28
C ALA A 46 -6.70 55.29 -38.76
N CYS A 47 -6.94 55.58 -37.48
CA CYS A 47 -8.29 55.48 -36.90
C CYS A 47 -9.20 56.62 -37.41
N ARG A 48 -8.67 57.82 -37.74
CA ARG A 48 -9.46 58.89 -38.33
C ARG A 48 -10.00 58.50 -39.71
N ILE A 49 -9.16 57.87 -40.55
CA ILE A 49 -9.58 57.32 -41.84
C ILE A 49 -10.67 56.28 -41.65
N PHE A 50 -10.45 55.35 -40.73
CA PHE A 50 -11.42 54.30 -40.41
C PHE A 50 -12.75 54.86 -39.87
N LEU A 51 -12.71 55.90 -39.03
CA LEU A 51 -13.91 56.60 -38.59
C LEU A 51 -14.73 57.14 -39.75
N GLN A 52 -14.07 57.81 -40.71
CA GLN A 52 -14.75 58.42 -41.84
C GLN A 52 -15.28 57.41 -42.86
N THR A 53 -14.51 56.35 -43.11
CA THR A 53 -14.84 55.37 -44.17
C THR A 53 -15.74 54.25 -43.70
N HIS A 54 -15.75 53.91 -42.42
CA HIS A 54 -16.48 52.74 -41.89
C HIS A 54 -17.40 53.10 -40.71
N ALA A 55 -16.88 53.73 -39.64
CA ALA A 55 -17.66 53.93 -38.41
C ALA A 55 -18.83 54.91 -38.61
N TRP A 56 -18.59 56.08 -39.24
CA TRP A 56 -19.62 57.07 -39.51
C TRP A 56 -20.69 56.57 -40.49
N PRO A 57 -20.38 55.96 -41.64
CA PRO A 57 -21.39 55.39 -42.55
C PRO A 57 -22.22 54.29 -41.84
N LEU A 58 -21.58 53.43 -41.03
CA LEU A 58 -22.28 52.42 -40.27
C LEU A 58 -23.22 52.99 -39.24
N LEU A 59 -22.77 54.02 -38.50
CA LEU A 59 -23.56 54.71 -37.52
C LEU A 59 -24.76 55.44 -38.10
N LEU A 60 -24.55 56.17 -39.20
CA LEU A 60 -25.62 56.90 -39.91
C LEU A 60 -26.65 55.95 -40.52
N LYS A 61 -26.26 54.76 -40.99
CA LYS A 61 -27.14 53.76 -41.55
C LYS A 61 -27.96 53.01 -40.51
N ASN A 62 -27.32 52.59 -39.42
CA ASN A 62 -27.93 51.69 -38.46
C ASN A 62 -28.40 52.38 -37.15
N GLY A 63 -28.03 53.66 -36.94
CA GLY A 63 -28.29 54.38 -35.70
C GLY A 63 -27.31 54.06 -34.55
N GLU A 64 -26.62 52.94 -34.63
CA GLU A 64 -25.66 52.48 -33.65
C GLU A 64 -24.66 51.49 -34.22
N PHE A 65 -23.55 51.29 -33.48
CA PHE A 65 -22.66 50.15 -33.59
C PHE A 65 -22.08 49.74 -32.25
N ASN A 66 -21.70 48.47 -32.10
CA ASN A 66 -21.12 47.90 -30.89
C ASN A 66 -19.80 47.22 -31.20
N GLU A 67 -18.89 47.23 -30.22
CA GLU A 67 -17.62 46.52 -30.18
C GLU A 67 -16.68 46.82 -31.37
N LEU A 68 -16.62 48.07 -31.81
CA LEU A 68 -15.66 48.46 -32.82
C LEU A 68 -14.29 48.71 -32.18
N TYR A 69 -13.26 47.96 -32.62
CA TYR A 69 -11.90 48.15 -32.15
C TYR A 69 -11.26 49.43 -32.72
N MET A 70 -10.80 50.31 -31.85
CA MET A 70 -10.10 51.53 -32.21
C MET A 70 -8.95 51.83 -31.27
N GLN A 71 -8.17 52.88 -31.55
CA GLN A 71 -7.14 53.39 -30.65
C GLN A 71 -7.45 54.87 -30.34
N LEU A 72 -7.41 55.18 -29.06
CA LEU A 72 -7.41 56.61 -28.61
C LEU A 72 -5.97 57.06 -28.43
N LEU A 73 -5.77 58.40 -28.65
CA LEU A 73 -4.50 59.07 -28.49
C LEU A 73 -4.54 59.89 -27.22
N THR A 74 -3.59 59.66 -26.31
CA THR A 74 -3.43 60.49 -25.11
C THR A 74 -2.73 61.83 -25.43
N ALA A 75 -2.78 62.82 -24.54
CA ALA A 75 -2.02 64.08 -24.66
C ALA A 75 -0.51 63.84 -24.80
N GLY A 76 0.02 62.77 -24.25
CA GLY A 76 1.43 62.39 -24.36
C GLY A 76 1.77 61.62 -25.65
N GLY A 77 0.80 61.42 -26.57
CA GLY A 77 1.00 60.69 -27.82
C GLY A 77 0.94 59.16 -27.69
N GLU A 78 0.61 58.60 -26.49
CA GLU A 78 0.44 57.18 -26.29
C GLU A 78 -0.87 56.70 -26.93
N ARG A 79 -0.85 55.53 -27.54
CA ARG A 79 -2.02 54.87 -28.16
C ARG A 79 -2.65 53.88 -27.22
N ILE A 80 -3.90 54.13 -26.85
CA ILE A 80 -4.67 53.21 -25.96
C ILE A 80 -5.66 52.44 -26.79
N PRO A 81 -5.56 51.08 -26.83
CA PRO A 81 -6.52 50.27 -27.52
C PRO A 81 -7.85 50.24 -26.77
N VAL A 82 -8.94 50.46 -27.49
CA VAL A 82 -10.29 50.49 -26.93
C VAL A 82 -11.30 49.79 -27.82
N MET A 83 -12.27 49.15 -27.20
CA MET A 83 -13.51 48.76 -27.85
C MET A 83 -14.50 49.91 -27.71
N THR A 84 -15.14 50.30 -28.80
CA THR A 84 -15.99 51.46 -28.87
C THR A 84 -17.41 51.09 -29.29
N ASN A 85 -18.38 51.56 -28.51
CA ASN A 85 -19.79 51.53 -28.87
C ASN A 85 -20.23 52.96 -29.16
N ALA A 86 -21.08 53.16 -30.15
CA ALA A 86 -21.64 54.45 -30.44
C ALA A 86 -23.13 54.34 -30.81
N ARG A 87 -23.91 55.34 -30.41
CA ARG A 87 -25.33 55.41 -30.72
C ARG A 87 -25.75 56.84 -30.99
N ILE A 88 -26.58 57.03 -32.02
CA ILE A 88 -27.27 58.30 -32.27
C ILE A 88 -28.43 58.44 -31.29
N SER A 89 -28.54 59.59 -30.64
CA SER A 89 -29.62 59.91 -29.70
C SER A 89 -30.11 61.35 -29.95
N GLU A 90 -31.25 61.70 -29.42
CA GLU A 90 -31.73 63.08 -29.43
C GLU A 90 -31.58 63.67 -28.05
N ALA A 91 -30.94 64.85 -27.96
CA ALA A 91 -30.81 65.60 -26.72
C ALA A 91 -31.15 67.05 -27.01
N GLU A 92 -32.11 67.60 -26.28
CA GLU A 92 -32.57 69.00 -26.37
C GLU A 92 -32.98 69.43 -27.80
N GLY A 93 -33.51 68.45 -28.58
CA GLY A 93 -33.98 68.69 -29.96
C GLY A 93 -32.88 68.62 -31.03
N GLU A 94 -31.65 68.32 -30.64
CA GLU A 94 -30.52 68.09 -31.55
C GLU A 94 -30.09 66.62 -31.58
N ARG A 95 -29.64 66.17 -32.74
CA ARG A 95 -29.08 64.81 -32.90
C ARG A 95 -27.65 64.80 -32.41
N VAL A 96 -27.38 63.95 -31.40
CA VAL A 96 -26.07 63.74 -30.79
C VAL A 96 -25.63 62.30 -30.96
N VAL A 97 -24.33 62.06 -30.91
CA VAL A 97 -23.74 60.73 -30.90
C VAL A 97 -23.05 60.53 -29.56
N ILE A 98 -23.47 59.48 -28.86
CA ILE A 98 -22.85 59.03 -27.60
C ILE A 98 -21.86 57.95 -27.90
N TRP A 99 -20.61 58.18 -27.52
CA TRP A 99 -19.50 57.20 -27.71
C TRP A 99 -19.09 56.68 -26.33
N LEU A 100 -19.02 55.35 -26.19
CA LEU A 100 -18.56 54.67 -24.98
C LEU A 100 -17.28 53.93 -25.33
N PHE A 101 -16.26 54.07 -24.47
CA PHE A 101 -14.95 53.44 -24.70
C PHE A 101 -14.61 52.46 -23.56
N PHE A 102 -14.16 51.27 -23.95
CA PHE A 102 -13.71 50.25 -23.01
C PHE A 102 -12.25 49.89 -23.30
N VAL A 103 -11.37 50.13 -22.33
CA VAL A 103 -9.92 49.87 -22.48
C VAL A 103 -9.65 48.39 -22.59
N VAL A 104 -9.01 47.97 -23.66
CA VAL A 104 -8.76 46.55 -23.98
C VAL A 104 -7.48 46.00 -23.30
N LYS A 105 -6.62 46.91 -22.77
CA LYS A 105 -5.32 46.51 -22.18
C LYS A 105 -5.43 45.45 -21.07
N GLU A 106 -6.42 45.54 -20.21
CA GLU A 106 -6.64 44.59 -19.12
C GLU A 106 -7.15 43.24 -19.62
N ARG A 107 -8.02 43.23 -20.62
CA ARG A 107 -8.55 42.00 -21.20
C ARG A 107 -7.45 41.15 -21.86
N GLN A 108 -6.57 41.74 -22.64
CA GLN A 108 -5.45 41.04 -23.30
C GLN A 108 -4.46 40.49 -22.28
N ARG A 109 -4.19 41.22 -21.19
CA ARG A 109 -3.34 40.78 -20.10
C ARG A 109 -3.95 39.56 -19.40
N PHE A 110 -5.24 39.61 -19.08
CA PHE A 110 -5.97 38.54 -18.42
C PHE A 110 -6.03 37.29 -19.31
N GLU A 111 -6.30 37.44 -20.62
CA GLU A 111 -6.30 36.30 -21.56
C GLU A 111 -4.91 35.67 -21.68
N ALA A 112 -3.83 36.42 -21.67
CA ALA A 112 -2.46 35.92 -21.68
C ALA A 112 -2.09 35.19 -20.38
N GLU A 113 -2.50 35.71 -19.21
CA GLU A 113 -2.30 35.10 -17.90
C GLU A 113 -3.09 33.77 -17.82
N LEU A 114 -4.34 33.75 -18.31
CA LEU A 114 -5.16 32.53 -18.35
C LEU A 114 -4.54 31.45 -19.23
N LEU A 115 -4.01 31.82 -20.40
CA LEU A 115 -3.34 30.89 -21.30
C LEU A 115 -2.09 30.28 -20.64
N LYS A 116 -1.26 31.11 -19.98
CA LYS A 116 -0.09 30.63 -19.24
C LYS A 116 -0.47 29.69 -18.11
N ALA A 117 -1.49 30.03 -17.32
CA ALA A 117 -1.97 29.20 -16.23
C ALA A 117 -2.47 27.83 -16.75
N ARG A 118 -3.19 27.83 -17.88
CA ARG A 118 -3.65 26.61 -18.54
C ARG A 118 -2.49 25.72 -19.02
N GLN A 119 -1.47 26.31 -19.64
CA GLN A 119 -0.28 25.57 -20.09
C GLN A 119 0.46 24.96 -18.90
N TYR A 120 0.69 25.72 -17.83
CA TYR A 120 1.33 25.23 -16.62
C TYR A 120 0.54 24.07 -15.97
N ALA A 121 -0.78 24.20 -15.88
CA ALA A 121 -1.63 23.13 -15.35
C ALA A 121 -1.55 21.86 -16.21
N GLN A 122 -1.50 21.99 -17.52
CA GLN A 122 -1.40 20.88 -18.45
C GLN A 122 -0.05 20.15 -18.34
N GLU A 123 1.06 20.89 -18.26
CA GLU A 123 2.40 20.32 -18.05
C GLU A 123 2.50 19.59 -16.72
N THR A 124 1.96 20.19 -15.65
CA THR A 124 1.92 19.58 -14.31
C THR A 124 1.11 18.28 -14.31
N ALA A 125 -0.03 18.26 -15.01
CA ALA A 125 -0.85 17.06 -15.12
C ALA A 125 -0.12 15.90 -15.85
N ILE A 126 0.63 16.22 -16.92
CA ILE A 126 1.44 15.23 -17.65
C ILE A 126 2.55 14.66 -16.74
N GLN A 127 3.26 15.53 -16.03
CA GLN A 127 4.32 15.10 -15.10
C GLN A 127 3.75 14.22 -13.97
N LEU A 128 2.62 14.62 -13.39
CA LEU A 128 1.95 13.84 -12.35
C LEU A 128 1.53 12.45 -12.85
N ALA A 129 0.98 12.37 -14.06
CA ALA A 129 0.61 11.08 -14.67
C ALA A 129 1.84 10.17 -14.86
N LYS A 130 2.98 10.72 -15.31
CA LYS A 130 4.23 9.97 -15.46
C LYS A 130 4.73 9.42 -14.12
N VAL A 131 4.83 10.27 -13.10
CA VAL A 131 5.28 9.87 -11.74
C VAL A 131 4.34 8.81 -11.16
N ASN A 132 3.03 8.95 -11.36
CA ASN A 132 2.07 7.95 -10.87
C ASN A 132 2.27 6.59 -11.54
N THR A 133 2.53 6.56 -12.85
CA THR A 133 2.84 5.32 -13.57
C THR A 133 4.13 4.67 -13.05
N GLU A 134 5.19 5.45 -12.85
CA GLU A 134 6.46 4.96 -12.29
C GLU A 134 6.27 4.40 -10.87
N LEU A 135 5.48 5.07 -10.04
CA LEU A 135 5.13 4.62 -8.69
C LEU A 135 4.36 3.29 -8.70
N GLN A 136 3.40 3.14 -9.62
CA GLN A 136 2.67 1.88 -9.78
C GLN A 136 3.59 0.72 -10.16
N HIS A 137 4.52 0.95 -11.09
CA HIS A 137 5.52 -0.06 -11.47
C HIS A 137 6.47 -0.41 -10.31
N ALA A 138 6.91 0.59 -9.55
CA ALA A 138 7.77 0.35 -8.37
C ALA A 138 7.04 -0.46 -7.30
N ASN A 139 5.78 -0.13 -7.00
CA ASN A 139 4.95 -0.87 -6.04
C ASN A 139 4.69 -2.32 -6.48
N ALA A 140 4.45 -2.55 -7.78
CA ALA A 140 4.29 -3.91 -8.31
C ALA A 140 5.57 -4.76 -8.13
N ARG A 141 6.74 -4.18 -8.40
CA ARG A 141 8.03 -4.84 -8.17
C ARG A 141 8.27 -5.16 -6.69
N LEU A 142 8.02 -4.19 -5.80
CA LEU A 142 8.17 -4.40 -4.35
C LEU A 142 7.26 -5.53 -3.85
N SER A 143 6.02 -5.61 -4.34
CA SER A 143 5.11 -6.70 -3.99
C SER A 143 5.63 -8.06 -4.46
N GLN A 144 6.18 -8.16 -5.66
CA GLN A 144 6.79 -9.39 -6.17
C GLN A 144 8.02 -9.81 -5.33
N TYR A 145 8.90 -8.87 -4.99
CA TYR A 145 10.05 -9.15 -4.12
C TYR A 145 9.62 -9.61 -2.73
N ALA A 146 8.62 -8.98 -2.14
CA ALA A 146 8.11 -9.37 -0.82
C ALA A 146 7.56 -10.80 -0.82
N ILE A 147 6.84 -11.22 -1.87
CA ILE A 147 6.35 -12.59 -2.03
C ILE A 147 7.54 -13.56 -2.18
N ALA A 148 8.51 -13.26 -3.02
CA ALA A 148 9.67 -14.12 -3.25
C ALA A 148 10.48 -14.33 -1.96
N VAL A 149 10.79 -13.24 -1.23
CA VAL A 149 11.52 -13.31 0.05
C VAL A 149 10.74 -14.13 1.08
N ARG A 150 9.42 -13.95 1.16
CA ARG A 150 8.58 -14.73 2.08
C ARG A 150 8.58 -16.21 1.74
N THR A 151 8.45 -16.57 0.45
CA THR A 151 8.50 -17.97 0.00
C THR A 151 9.85 -18.61 0.32
N GLU A 152 10.95 -17.89 0.09
CA GLU A 152 12.29 -18.36 0.41
C GLU A 152 12.48 -18.53 1.92
N ALA A 153 12.02 -17.59 2.74
CA ALA A 153 12.04 -17.69 4.20
C ALA A 153 11.22 -18.89 4.71
N ASP A 154 10.03 -19.14 4.14
CA ASP A 154 9.20 -20.28 4.50
C ASP A 154 9.88 -21.62 4.12
N GLN A 155 10.55 -21.67 2.97
CA GLN A 155 11.36 -22.83 2.57
C GLN A 155 12.54 -23.08 3.53
N PHE A 156 13.28 -22.03 3.89
CA PHE A 156 14.36 -22.14 4.87
C PHE A 156 13.84 -22.56 6.25
N ALA A 157 12.70 -22.04 6.69
CA ALA A 157 12.06 -22.44 7.94
C ALA A 157 11.67 -23.93 7.92
N HIS A 158 11.05 -24.39 6.83
CA HIS A 158 10.70 -25.80 6.67
C HIS A 158 11.93 -26.70 6.71
N LEU A 159 12.96 -26.43 5.91
CA LEU A 159 14.23 -27.17 5.92
C LEU A 159 14.94 -27.14 7.28
N SER A 160 14.74 -26.08 8.06
CA SER A 160 15.36 -25.90 9.39
C SER A 160 14.59 -26.61 10.51
N LEU A 161 13.33 -27.02 10.31
CA LEU A 161 12.47 -27.57 11.37
C LEU A 161 12.05 -29.02 11.10
N THR A 162 12.34 -29.60 9.94
CA THR A 162 11.96 -30.97 9.57
C THR A 162 13.17 -31.88 9.45
N ASP A 163 12.94 -33.16 9.64
CA ASP A 163 13.90 -34.25 9.35
C ASP A 163 13.73 -34.71 7.90
N PRO A 164 14.78 -34.70 7.06
CA PRO A 164 14.66 -34.97 5.62
C PRO A 164 14.37 -36.45 5.29
N LEU A 165 14.57 -37.39 6.23
CA LEU A 165 14.30 -38.81 6.00
C LEU A 165 12.84 -39.17 6.27
N THR A 166 12.26 -38.57 7.32
CA THR A 166 10.95 -38.94 7.85
C THR A 166 9.86 -37.93 7.64
N ASP A 167 10.21 -36.72 7.18
CA ASP A 167 9.34 -35.52 7.06
C ASP A 167 8.70 -35.06 8.39
N LEU A 168 9.09 -35.67 9.52
CA LEU A 168 8.68 -35.24 10.85
C LEU A 168 9.40 -33.94 11.26
N GLY A 169 8.93 -33.31 12.33
CA GLY A 169 9.72 -32.27 13.01
C GLY A 169 11.09 -32.83 13.42
N ASN A 170 12.08 -31.94 13.54
CA ASN A 170 13.37 -32.28 14.11
C ASN A 170 13.48 -31.77 15.57
N ARG A 171 14.64 -31.99 16.21
CA ARG A 171 14.91 -31.54 17.58
C ARG A 171 14.61 -30.04 17.80
N ARG A 172 14.87 -29.19 16.80
CA ARG A 172 14.59 -27.74 16.89
C ARG A 172 13.09 -27.45 16.88
N ALA A 173 12.31 -28.20 16.09
CA ALA A 173 10.85 -28.11 16.12
C ALA A 173 10.27 -28.48 17.50
N LEU A 174 10.81 -29.52 18.15
CA LEU A 174 10.43 -29.88 19.53
C LEU A 174 10.65 -28.69 20.48
N SER A 175 11.84 -28.10 20.48
CA SER A 175 12.18 -26.97 21.36
C SER A 175 11.21 -25.79 21.18
N LEU A 176 10.93 -25.40 19.94
CA LEU A 176 10.01 -24.31 19.65
C LEU A 176 8.58 -24.59 20.12
N ASN A 177 8.07 -25.79 19.89
CA ASN A 177 6.71 -26.16 20.28
C ASN A 177 6.54 -26.20 21.81
N VAL A 178 7.53 -26.75 22.53
CA VAL A 178 7.53 -26.77 24.00
C VAL A 178 7.61 -25.36 24.56
N GLU A 179 8.49 -24.51 24.05
CA GLU A 179 8.65 -23.13 24.48
C GLU A 179 7.37 -22.31 24.25
N GLN A 180 6.73 -22.44 23.10
CA GLN A 180 5.46 -21.79 22.81
C GLN A 180 4.35 -22.22 23.77
N TRP A 181 4.31 -23.52 24.09
CA TRP A 181 3.32 -24.02 25.03
C TRP A 181 3.57 -23.49 26.45
N VAL A 182 4.80 -23.49 26.95
CA VAL A 182 5.11 -22.97 28.28
C VAL A 182 4.68 -21.51 28.44
N HIS A 183 4.85 -20.67 27.39
CA HIS A 183 4.42 -19.27 27.41
C HIS A 183 2.89 -19.10 27.42
N SER A 184 2.15 -20.07 26.91
CA SER A 184 0.67 -20.00 26.80
C SER A 184 -0.06 -20.82 27.86
N ALA A 185 0.65 -21.69 28.59
CA ALA A 185 0.06 -22.61 29.55
C ALA A 185 -0.45 -21.89 30.80
N SER A 186 -1.58 -22.34 31.35
CA SER A 186 -2.08 -21.94 32.67
C SER A 186 -1.42 -22.79 33.77
N GLY A 187 -1.39 -22.29 35.00
CA GLY A 187 -0.64 -22.91 36.15
C GLY A 187 -1.04 -24.35 36.52
N GLU A 188 -2.19 -24.85 36.04
CA GLU A 188 -2.65 -26.23 36.28
C GLU A 188 -2.39 -27.16 35.07
N SER A 189 -1.84 -26.64 33.98
CA SER A 189 -1.56 -27.42 32.77
C SER A 189 -0.36 -28.34 33.06
N VAL A 190 -0.42 -29.58 32.53
CA VAL A 190 0.69 -30.55 32.52
C VAL A 190 1.01 -30.89 31.08
N GLY A 191 2.29 -30.87 30.72
CA GLY A 191 2.78 -31.35 29.45
C GLY A 191 3.58 -32.63 29.61
N SER A 192 3.49 -33.54 28.65
CA SER A 192 4.20 -34.82 28.69
C SER A 192 5.11 -34.99 27.48
N LEU A 193 6.31 -35.47 27.71
CA LEU A 193 7.28 -35.84 26.69
C LEU A 193 7.48 -37.37 26.69
N LEU A 194 7.37 -38.00 25.55
CA LEU A 194 7.73 -39.39 25.32
C LEU A 194 9.01 -39.45 24.49
N LEU A 195 10.05 -40.07 24.99
CA LEU A 195 11.20 -40.49 24.18
C LEU A 195 11.01 -41.95 23.74
N ILE A 196 11.20 -42.20 22.47
CA ILE A 196 10.95 -43.49 21.81
C ILE A 196 12.21 -43.89 21.06
N ASP A 197 12.62 -45.14 21.22
CA ASP A 197 13.79 -45.68 20.54
C ASP A 197 13.44 -47.03 19.93
N ILE A 198 13.92 -47.31 18.70
CA ILE A 198 13.71 -48.57 18.04
C ILE A 198 14.61 -49.65 18.65
N ASP A 199 14.00 -50.65 19.23
CA ASP A 199 14.74 -51.74 19.85
C ASP A 199 15.58 -52.50 18.81
N PHE A 200 16.87 -52.68 19.13
CA PHE A 200 17.83 -53.42 18.30
C PHE A 200 18.02 -52.85 16.89
N PHE A 201 17.83 -51.55 16.66
CA PHE A 201 17.93 -50.90 15.34
C PHE A 201 19.26 -51.15 14.65
N LYS A 202 20.37 -51.18 15.41
CA LYS A 202 21.68 -51.56 14.87
C LYS A 202 21.68 -52.95 14.23
N GLN A 203 20.98 -53.93 14.82
CA GLN A 203 20.89 -55.27 14.24
C GLN A 203 20.11 -55.29 12.92
N ILE A 204 19.10 -54.40 12.77
CA ILE A 204 18.37 -54.23 11.51
C ILE A 204 19.32 -53.72 10.43
N ASN A 205 20.11 -52.71 10.73
CA ASN A 205 21.11 -52.17 9.80
C ASN A 205 22.19 -53.20 9.45
N ASP A 206 22.73 -53.90 10.44
CA ASP A 206 23.80 -54.87 10.26
C ASP A 206 23.33 -56.11 9.43
N ARG A 207 22.04 -56.49 9.56
CA ARG A 207 21.49 -57.66 8.88
C ARG A 207 20.93 -57.34 7.50
N PHE A 208 20.25 -56.20 7.32
CA PHE A 208 19.46 -55.89 6.13
C PHE A 208 19.96 -54.66 5.37
N GLY A 209 20.99 -53.99 5.92
CA GLY A 209 21.56 -52.77 5.32
C GLY A 209 20.84 -51.49 5.72
N HIS A 210 21.50 -50.37 5.54
CA HIS A 210 21.01 -49.02 5.90
C HIS A 210 19.69 -48.65 5.19
N ALA A 211 19.48 -49.10 3.95
CA ALA A 211 18.26 -48.84 3.21
C ALA A 211 17.01 -49.42 3.91
N GLU A 212 17.11 -50.59 4.51
CA GLU A 212 16.01 -51.15 5.29
C GLU A 212 15.88 -50.50 6.68
N GLY A 213 16.97 -50.06 7.29
CA GLY A 213 16.91 -49.23 8.47
C GLY A 213 16.17 -47.89 8.21
N ASP A 214 16.47 -47.23 7.10
CA ASP A 214 15.75 -46.02 6.66
C ASP A 214 14.25 -46.31 6.40
N ASN A 215 13.93 -47.44 5.82
CA ASN A 215 12.55 -47.92 5.61
C ASN A 215 11.82 -48.11 6.96
N ALA A 216 12.50 -48.72 7.96
CA ALA A 216 11.97 -48.87 9.31
C ALA A 216 11.65 -47.51 9.96
N LEU A 217 12.57 -46.52 9.85
CA LEU A 217 12.39 -45.17 10.35
C LEU A 217 11.19 -44.47 9.72
N ARG A 218 11.05 -44.55 8.38
CA ARG A 218 9.90 -43.98 7.66
C ARG A 218 8.58 -44.61 8.06
N LYS A 219 8.56 -45.96 8.18
CA LYS A 219 7.35 -46.67 8.61
C LYS A 219 6.95 -46.30 10.04
N LEU A 220 7.92 -46.25 10.97
CA LEU A 220 7.64 -45.81 12.33
C LEU A 220 7.12 -44.36 12.38
N ALA A 221 7.75 -43.43 11.67
CA ALA A 221 7.30 -42.06 11.58
C ALA A 221 5.81 -41.95 11.18
N GLN A 222 5.39 -42.69 10.14
CA GLN A 222 4.00 -42.72 9.69
C GLN A 222 3.04 -43.30 10.75
N GLN A 223 3.45 -44.29 11.53
CA GLN A 223 2.63 -44.85 12.59
C GLN A 223 2.55 -43.96 13.82
N LEU A 224 3.63 -43.26 14.16
CA LEU A 224 3.65 -42.25 15.22
C LEU A 224 2.65 -41.13 14.95
N LEU A 225 2.61 -40.59 13.70
CA LEU A 225 1.64 -39.58 13.32
C LEU A 225 0.18 -40.03 13.49
N LYS A 226 -0.12 -41.31 13.25
CA LYS A 226 -1.47 -41.88 13.45
C LYS A 226 -1.82 -42.09 14.92
N SER A 227 -0.80 -42.14 15.79
CA SER A 227 -0.97 -42.46 17.22
C SER A 227 -1.25 -41.24 18.08
N VAL A 228 -1.11 -40.03 17.52
CA VAL A 228 -1.19 -38.73 18.22
C VAL A 228 -2.36 -37.90 17.75
N ARG A 229 -2.69 -36.82 18.47
CA ARG A 229 -3.70 -35.82 18.12
C ARG A 229 -3.08 -34.73 17.24
N ALA A 230 -3.91 -33.91 16.60
CA ALA A 230 -3.46 -32.80 15.73
C ALA A 230 -2.64 -31.73 16.49
N GLN A 231 -2.83 -31.61 17.80
CA GLN A 231 -2.12 -30.65 18.65
C GLN A 231 -0.79 -31.19 19.20
N ASP A 232 -0.57 -32.53 19.10
CA ASP A 232 0.63 -33.17 19.58
C ASP A 232 1.75 -33.00 18.53
N THR A 233 2.99 -32.95 19.00
CA THR A 233 4.15 -32.80 18.10
C THR A 233 4.91 -34.11 18.03
N VAL A 234 5.22 -34.53 16.82
CA VAL A 234 6.05 -35.73 16.55
C VAL A 234 7.34 -35.29 15.90
N VAL A 235 8.48 -35.67 16.47
CA VAL A 235 9.78 -35.32 15.93
C VAL A 235 10.69 -36.56 15.86
N ARG A 236 11.61 -36.54 14.89
CA ARG A 236 12.79 -37.37 14.94
C ARG A 236 13.87 -36.61 15.72
N TYR A 237 14.20 -37.12 16.92
CA TYR A 237 15.10 -36.43 17.84
C TYR A 237 16.58 -36.67 17.51
N GLY A 238 16.92 -37.88 17.05
CA GLY A 238 18.27 -38.26 16.61
C GLY A 238 18.22 -39.63 15.91
N GLY A 239 19.26 -40.14 15.34
CA GLY A 239 19.43 -41.45 14.73
C GLY A 239 18.17 -42.31 14.60
N GLU A 240 17.94 -43.19 15.58
CA GLU A 240 16.79 -44.10 15.74
C GLU A 240 15.81 -43.60 16.82
N GLU A 241 15.99 -42.39 17.36
CA GLU A 241 15.21 -41.82 18.43
C GLU A 241 14.13 -40.88 17.92
N PHE A 242 12.93 -40.99 18.46
CA PHE A 242 11.81 -40.11 18.23
C PHE A 242 11.31 -39.51 19.52
N ALA A 243 10.69 -38.34 19.43
CA ALA A 243 10.04 -37.72 20.58
C ALA A 243 8.59 -37.31 20.22
N LEU A 244 7.68 -37.54 21.18
CA LEU A 244 6.32 -37.04 21.13
C LEU A 244 6.16 -35.97 22.22
N TRP A 245 5.77 -34.77 21.84
CA TRP A 245 5.34 -33.74 22.76
C TRP A 245 3.83 -33.69 22.82
N LEU A 246 3.27 -33.87 24.01
CA LEU A 246 1.84 -33.92 24.29
C LEU A 246 1.47 -32.72 25.18
N PRO A 247 1.10 -31.57 24.61
CA PRO A 247 0.64 -30.42 25.40
C PRO A 247 -0.68 -30.77 26.11
N ASN A 248 -0.86 -30.24 27.32
CA ASN A 248 -2.06 -30.47 28.14
C ASN A 248 -2.41 -31.94 28.31
N SER A 249 -1.41 -32.78 28.48
CA SER A 249 -1.55 -34.24 28.73
C SER A 249 -0.76 -34.61 29.98
N ASP A 250 -1.46 -35.19 30.93
CA ASP A 250 -0.85 -35.73 32.13
C ASP A 250 -0.21 -37.09 31.90
N ARG A 251 0.33 -37.69 32.94
CA ARG A 251 0.99 -38.99 32.91
C ARG A 251 0.09 -40.12 32.38
N GLU A 252 -1.18 -40.12 32.77
CA GLU A 252 -2.11 -41.15 32.33
C GLU A 252 -2.48 -40.98 30.83
N GLY A 253 -2.67 -39.73 30.37
CA GLY A 253 -2.83 -39.44 28.95
C GLY A 253 -1.61 -39.83 28.11
N ALA A 254 -0.41 -39.63 28.64
CA ALA A 254 0.84 -40.06 28.02
C ALA A 254 0.96 -41.58 27.92
N LYS A 255 0.62 -42.32 29.00
CA LYS A 255 0.57 -43.80 28.99
C LYS A 255 -0.39 -44.35 27.95
N LEU A 256 -1.58 -43.74 27.79
CA LEU A 256 -2.53 -44.14 26.75
C LEU A 256 -1.98 -43.90 25.33
N THR A 257 -1.25 -42.81 25.13
CA THR A 257 -0.57 -42.55 23.85
C THR A 257 0.54 -43.56 23.59
N ALA A 258 1.38 -43.85 24.58
CA ALA A 258 2.42 -44.87 24.49
C ALA A 258 1.83 -46.26 24.14
N LYS A 259 0.68 -46.65 24.74
CA LYS A 259 -0.02 -47.90 24.38
C LYS A 259 -0.44 -47.92 22.91
N ARG A 260 -0.96 -46.79 22.38
CA ARG A 260 -1.28 -46.73 20.94
C ARG A 260 -0.03 -46.88 20.08
N VAL A 261 1.08 -46.21 20.47
CA VAL A 261 2.37 -46.33 19.79
C VAL A 261 2.80 -47.80 19.72
N HIS A 262 2.81 -48.56 20.85
CA HIS A 262 3.15 -49.94 20.84
C HIS A 262 2.24 -50.76 19.91
N THR A 263 0.94 -50.55 19.97
CA THR A 263 -0.03 -51.25 19.10
C THR A 263 0.24 -50.98 17.61
N CYS A 264 0.50 -49.75 17.22
CA CYS A 264 0.79 -49.40 15.84
C CYS A 264 2.17 -49.91 15.39
N THR A 265 3.17 -49.84 16.28
CA THR A 265 4.54 -50.28 15.98
C THR A 265 4.61 -51.80 15.79
N SER A 266 3.88 -52.59 16.59
CA SER A 266 3.85 -54.04 16.45
C SER A 266 3.35 -54.55 15.09
N GLN A 267 2.69 -53.69 14.32
CA GLN A 267 2.23 -53.95 12.96
C GLN A 267 3.30 -53.68 11.89
N ILE A 268 4.41 -53.05 12.28
CA ILE A 268 5.48 -52.67 11.33
C ILE A 268 6.37 -53.90 11.10
N GLN A 269 6.38 -54.35 9.85
CA GLN A 269 7.30 -55.38 9.38
C GLN A 269 8.39 -54.75 8.52
N VAL A 270 9.64 -55.12 8.82
CA VAL A 270 10.85 -54.73 8.07
C VAL A 270 11.54 -56.00 7.69
N ALA A 271 11.59 -56.29 6.38
CA ALA A 271 11.96 -57.62 5.87
C ALA A 271 11.13 -58.75 6.54
N ASP A 272 11.78 -59.61 7.30
CA ASP A 272 11.17 -60.74 8.02
C ASP A 272 11.00 -60.49 9.53
N LEU A 273 11.28 -59.26 10.01
CA LEU A 273 11.22 -58.91 11.45
C LEU A 273 10.11 -57.89 11.74
N HIS A 274 9.43 -58.10 12.87
CA HIS A 274 8.61 -57.09 13.50
C HIS A 274 9.48 -56.21 14.40
N ILE A 275 9.34 -54.90 14.29
CA ILE A 275 10.08 -53.98 15.15
C ILE A 275 9.33 -53.73 16.43
N THR A 276 10.06 -53.50 17.49
CA THR A 276 9.53 -52.99 18.78
C THR A 276 10.20 -51.72 19.18
N VAL A 277 9.61 -50.98 20.10
CA VAL A 277 10.15 -49.72 20.64
C VAL A 277 10.16 -49.75 22.14
N SER A 278 11.15 -49.11 22.74
CA SER A 278 11.16 -48.73 24.14
C SER A 278 10.74 -47.26 24.30
N ILE A 279 9.97 -46.95 25.33
CA ILE A 279 9.40 -45.62 25.56
C ILE A 279 9.67 -45.17 26.99
N GLY A 280 10.27 -43.99 27.15
CA GLY A 280 10.39 -43.27 28.39
C GLY A 280 9.46 -42.06 28.46
N ILE A 281 8.71 -41.88 29.54
CA ILE A 281 7.74 -40.79 29.71
C ILE A 281 8.18 -39.86 30.85
N SER A 282 8.15 -38.57 30.61
CA SER A 282 8.21 -37.51 31.62
C SER A 282 6.98 -36.61 31.49
N SER A 283 6.45 -36.16 32.65
CA SER A 283 5.29 -35.27 32.75
C SER A 283 5.55 -34.20 33.79
N LEU A 284 5.50 -32.97 33.38
CA LEU A 284 5.79 -31.80 34.26
C LEU A 284 4.73 -30.69 34.02
N ALA A 285 4.47 -29.97 35.13
CA ALA A 285 3.77 -28.71 35.05
C ALA A 285 4.75 -27.59 34.62
N PRO A 286 4.34 -26.60 33.85
CA PRO A 286 5.21 -25.54 33.36
C PRO A 286 5.66 -24.65 34.53
N ASN A 287 6.93 -24.30 34.53
CA ASN A 287 7.47 -23.24 35.35
C ASN A 287 7.87 -22.08 34.46
N VAL A 288 7.06 -21.02 34.41
CA VAL A 288 7.25 -19.86 33.53
C VAL A 288 8.56 -19.12 33.81
N GLN A 289 9.11 -19.26 35.03
CA GLN A 289 10.38 -18.62 35.42
C GLN A 289 11.61 -19.36 34.88
N GLU A 290 11.45 -20.58 34.43
CA GLU A 290 12.55 -21.49 34.02
C GLU A 290 12.28 -22.13 32.63
N VAL A 291 11.76 -21.38 31.69
CA VAL A 291 11.41 -21.90 30.34
C VAL A 291 12.58 -22.62 29.65
N GLY A 292 13.79 -22.09 29.79
CA GLY A 292 15.00 -22.68 29.19
C GLY A 292 15.37 -24.04 29.75
N THR A 293 15.08 -24.31 31.02
CA THR A 293 15.41 -25.57 31.68
C THR A 293 14.26 -26.59 31.65
N PHE A 294 13.03 -26.14 31.35
CA PHE A 294 11.85 -27.01 31.36
C PHE A 294 11.96 -28.17 30.35
N LEU A 295 12.37 -27.91 29.13
CA LEU A 295 12.59 -28.97 28.13
C LEU A 295 13.78 -29.87 28.52
N GLU A 296 14.84 -29.32 29.07
CA GLU A 296 16.00 -30.10 29.55
C GLU A 296 15.62 -31.06 30.66
N GLN A 297 14.78 -30.61 31.59
CA GLN A 297 14.26 -31.45 32.66
C GLN A 297 13.38 -32.57 32.12
N LEU A 298 12.43 -32.27 31.20
CA LEU A 298 11.60 -33.28 30.55
C LEU A 298 12.44 -34.32 29.84
N LEU A 299 13.45 -33.88 29.08
CA LEU A 299 14.34 -34.77 28.32
C LEU A 299 15.16 -35.65 29.27
N ALA A 300 15.78 -35.09 30.30
CA ALA A 300 16.58 -35.87 31.26
C ALA A 300 15.75 -36.94 31.99
N GLN A 301 14.52 -36.60 32.38
CA GLN A 301 13.61 -37.53 33.03
C GLN A 301 13.11 -38.61 32.07
N ALA A 302 12.73 -38.22 30.82
CA ALA A 302 12.27 -39.18 29.82
C ALA A 302 13.42 -40.17 29.40
N ASP A 303 14.64 -39.64 29.27
CA ASP A 303 15.83 -40.45 28.97
C ASP A 303 16.13 -41.49 30.05
N ALA A 304 16.10 -41.07 31.33
CA ALA A 304 16.26 -41.97 32.47
C ALA A 304 15.20 -43.10 32.42
N ALA A 305 13.95 -42.77 32.16
CA ALA A 305 12.86 -43.74 32.00
C ALA A 305 13.02 -44.65 30.75
N LEU A 306 13.52 -44.10 29.65
CA LEU A 306 13.82 -44.87 28.43
C LEU A 306 14.97 -45.86 28.67
N TYR A 307 16.01 -45.40 29.36
CA TYR A 307 17.12 -46.28 29.77
C TYR A 307 16.62 -47.45 30.60
N ASP A 308 15.74 -47.23 31.56
CA ASP A 308 15.16 -48.25 32.41
C ASP A 308 14.27 -49.19 31.59
N ALA A 309 13.46 -48.69 30.63
CA ALA A 309 12.70 -49.52 29.70
C ALA A 309 13.59 -50.48 28.90
N LYS A 310 14.75 -49.98 28.39
CA LYS A 310 15.73 -50.79 27.67
C LYS A 310 16.42 -51.81 28.55
N ALA A 311 16.80 -51.44 29.80
CA ALA A 311 17.46 -52.33 30.76
C ALA A 311 16.57 -53.48 31.22
N ASN A 312 15.28 -53.24 31.40
CA ASN A 312 14.30 -54.19 31.90
C ASN A 312 13.68 -55.10 30.79
N GLY A 313 14.30 -55.21 29.61
CA GLY A 313 13.93 -56.18 28.58
C GLY A 313 13.26 -55.60 27.37
N ARG A 314 13.29 -54.25 27.19
CA ARG A 314 12.78 -53.53 25.99
C ARG A 314 11.27 -53.71 25.74
N ASN A 315 10.77 -53.24 24.59
CA ASN A 315 9.36 -53.36 24.15
C ASN A 315 8.37 -52.99 25.26
N ARG A 316 8.65 -51.90 25.97
CA ARG A 316 7.85 -51.42 27.11
C ARG A 316 7.91 -49.91 27.27
N THR A 317 6.99 -49.42 28.09
CA THR A 317 6.94 -48.03 28.53
C THR A 317 7.28 -47.98 30.00
N VAL A 318 8.16 -47.03 30.36
CA VAL A 318 8.46 -46.66 31.77
C VAL A 318 8.17 -45.14 31.92
N CYS A 319 7.58 -44.79 33.05
CA CYS A 319 7.40 -43.38 33.42
C CYS A 319 8.42 -42.93 34.45
N PHE A 320 8.99 -41.77 34.26
CA PHE A 320 9.81 -41.17 35.33
C PHE A 320 8.94 -40.97 36.59
N GLY A 321 9.42 -41.41 37.73
CA GLY A 321 8.67 -41.46 39.01
C GLY A 321 8.00 -42.81 39.28
N ASP A 322 8.05 -43.79 38.37
CA ASP A 322 7.85 -45.22 38.62
C ASP A 322 9.21 -45.94 38.79
N LEU A 323 10.32 -45.15 38.71
CA LEU A 323 11.68 -45.62 38.96
C LEU A 323 11.85 -45.89 40.48
N GLU A 324 12.11 -47.14 40.84
CA GLU A 324 12.52 -47.54 42.20
C GLU A 324 13.99 -47.24 42.47
#